data_222a65dfd27c3d9e8e93b20826f8ccc7
#
_entry.id   222a65dfd27c3d9e8e93b20826f8ccc7
#
_cell.length_a   1.000
_cell.length_b   1.000
_cell.length_c   1.000
_cell.angle_alpha   90.00
_cell.angle_beta   90.00
_cell.angle_gamma   90.00
#
_symmetry.space_group_name_H-M   'P 1'
#
loop_
_entity.id
_entity.type
_entity.pdbx_description
1 polymer ?
#
loop_
_entity_poly.entity_id
_entity_poly.type
_entity_poly.pdbx_seq_one_letter_code
_entity_poly.pdbx_strand_id
1 'polypeptide(L)'
;MARDRFIPKREVLPDIKYNDVLVSKFINVMMLKGKRSVSQHIMYVALDKLEEKTETSALKAFEKAIDNVRPLVEVKSRRVGGATYQVPIEVDEVRGKALALRWIITNARKRSEKTMALKLAGELTDCFNKTGASYKKREDTHK
;
A
#
# COMPACT_ATOMS: atom_id res chain seq x y z
N MET A 1 32.79 21.73 3.36
CA MET A 1 31.79 20.71 3.65
C MET A 1 30.52 20.98 2.83
N ALA A 2 30.19 20.09 1.93
CA ALA A 2 29.01 20.27 1.07
C ALA A 2 27.74 19.90 1.83
N ARG A 3 27.09 20.87 2.48
CA ARG A 3 25.81 20.63 3.15
C ARG A 3 24.67 20.39 2.16
N ASP A 4 24.85 20.87 0.95
CA ASP A 4 23.82 20.84 -0.10
C ASP A 4 24.12 19.76 -1.13
N ARG A 5 24.76 18.67 -0.69
CA ARG A 5 25.05 17.56 -1.60
C ARG A 5 23.73 16.93 -2.05
N PHE A 6 23.46 17.05 -3.34
CA PHE A 6 22.31 16.37 -3.93
C PHE A 6 22.55 14.86 -3.92
N ILE A 7 21.68 14.14 -3.23
CA ILE A 7 21.69 12.68 -3.23
C ILE A 7 20.48 12.25 -4.06
N PRO A 8 20.68 11.71 -5.28
CA PRO A 8 19.58 11.28 -6.10
C PRO A 8 18.85 10.11 -5.42
N LYS A 9 17.53 10.10 -5.51
CA LYS A 9 16.74 8.97 -5.04
C LYS A 9 17.05 7.76 -5.90
N ARG A 10 17.19 6.60 -5.25
CA ARG A 10 17.36 5.36 -5.98
C ARG A 10 16.12 5.07 -6.80
N GLU A 11 16.30 4.75 -8.06
CA GLU A 11 15.21 4.27 -8.88
C GLU A 11 14.80 2.88 -8.41
N VAL A 12 13.48 2.67 -8.33
CA VAL A 12 12.93 1.36 -8.05
C VAL A 12 12.77 0.65 -9.38
N LEU A 13 13.50 -0.46 -9.54
CA LEU A 13 13.41 -1.26 -10.76
C LEU A 13 12.08 -2.03 -10.78
N PRO A 14 11.48 -2.20 -11.97
CA PRO A 14 10.28 -3.01 -12.10
C PRO A 14 10.49 -4.45 -11.61
N ASP A 15 9.43 -5.06 -11.10
CA ASP A 15 9.47 -6.45 -10.69
C ASP A 15 9.75 -7.37 -11.89
N ILE A 16 10.56 -8.39 -11.67
CA ILE A 16 10.99 -9.31 -12.72
C ILE A 16 9.81 -10.08 -13.33
N LYS A 17 8.90 -10.57 -12.49
CA LYS A 17 7.77 -11.38 -12.94
C LYS A 17 6.68 -10.57 -13.63
N TYR A 18 6.32 -9.42 -13.05
CA TYR A 18 5.21 -8.59 -13.53
C TYR A 18 5.67 -7.36 -14.31
N ASN A 19 6.96 -7.08 -14.30
CA ASN A 19 7.54 -5.89 -14.93
C ASN A 19 6.81 -4.60 -14.49
N ASP A 20 6.51 -4.49 -13.20
CA ASP A 20 5.73 -3.41 -12.64
C ASP A 20 6.43 -2.79 -11.44
N VAL A 21 6.54 -1.46 -11.44
CA VAL A 21 7.22 -0.70 -10.39
C VAL A 21 6.42 -0.74 -9.08
N LEU A 22 5.10 -0.68 -9.15
CA LEU A 22 4.27 -0.69 -7.95
C LEU A 22 4.38 -2.02 -7.19
N VAL A 23 4.42 -3.14 -7.92
CA VAL A 23 4.66 -4.47 -7.32
C VAL A 23 6.01 -4.50 -6.62
N SER A 24 7.05 -3.97 -7.27
CA SER A 24 8.39 -3.91 -6.70
C SER A 24 8.43 -3.05 -5.43
N LYS A 25 7.77 -1.90 -5.44
CA LYS A 25 7.65 -1.03 -4.26
C LYS A 25 6.92 -1.74 -3.11
N PHE A 26 5.87 -2.46 -3.42
CA PHE A 26 5.13 -3.22 -2.41
C PHE A 26 6.02 -4.27 -1.75
N ILE A 27 6.77 -5.03 -2.55
CA ILE A 27 7.72 -6.03 -2.05
C ILE A 27 8.74 -5.37 -1.11
N ASN A 28 9.27 -4.22 -1.50
CA ASN A 28 10.25 -3.49 -0.68
C ASN A 28 9.69 -3.02 0.65
N VAL A 29 8.47 -2.49 0.65
CA VAL A 29 7.81 -2.00 1.88
C VAL A 29 7.46 -3.15 2.82
N MET A 30 7.06 -4.28 2.27
CA MET A 30 6.69 -5.47 3.05
C MET A 30 7.91 -6.23 3.59
N MET A 31 9.07 -6.06 2.95
CA MET A 31 10.29 -6.78 3.30
C MET A 31 10.68 -6.55 4.76
N LEU A 32 11.08 -7.63 5.45
CA LEU A 32 11.58 -7.58 6.82
C LEU A 32 13.04 -8.04 6.83
N LYS A 33 13.90 -7.29 7.55
CA LYS A 33 15.30 -7.64 7.76
C LYS A 33 16.09 -7.95 6.48
N GLY A 34 15.76 -7.24 5.40
CA GLY A 34 16.46 -7.42 4.13
C GLY A 34 16.17 -8.72 3.37
N LYS A 35 15.18 -9.50 3.81
CA LYS A 35 14.83 -10.77 3.18
C LYS A 35 13.92 -10.59 1.98
N ARG A 36 14.50 -10.08 0.90
CA ARG A 36 13.74 -9.76 -0.31
C ARG A 36 13.10 -10.98 -0.99
N SER A 37 13.82 -12.10 -1.05
CA SER A 37 13.28 -13.32 -1.68
C SER A 37 12.03 -13.85 -0.98
N VAL A 38 11.98 -13.75 0.35
CA VAL A 38 10.81 -14.13 1.14
C VAL A 38 9.64 -13.20 0.81
N SER A 39 9.88 -11.90 0.77
CA SER A 39 8.86 -10.91 0.44
C SER A 39 8.33 -11.11 -0.99
N GLN A 40 9.21 -11.37 -1.97
CA GLN A 40 8.81 -11.68 -3.34
C GLN A 40 7.89 -12.90 -3.41
N HIS A 41 8.28 -13.97 -2.71
CA HIS A 41 7.48 -15.19 -2.69
C HIS A 41 6.07 -14.92 -2.14
N ILE A 42 5.99 -14.22 -1.02
CA ILE A 42 4.71 -13.84 -0.40
C ILE A 42 3.86 -13.06 -1.41
N MET A 43 4.46 -12.08 -2.06
CA MET A 43 3.76 -11.23 -3.02
C MET A 43 3.24 -12.02 -4.21
N TYR A 44 4.07 -12.91 -4.76
CA TYR A 44 3.67 -13.70 -5.93
C TYR A 44 2.55 -14.68 -5.62
N VAL A 45 2.61 -15.35 -4.47
CA VAL A 45 1.52 -16.24 -4.03
C VAL A 45 0.24 -15.45 -3.78
N ALA A 46 0.36 -14.29 -3.14
CA ALA A 46 -0.80 -13.43 -2.87
C ALA A 46 -1.45 -12.95 -4.17
N LEU A 47 -0.67 -12.57 -5.16
CA LEU A 47 -1.20 -12.13 -6.46
C LEU A 47 -1.88 -13.26 -7.21
N ASP A 48 -1.33 -14.47 -7.16
CA ASP A 48 -1.97 -15.64 -7.78
C ASP A 48 -3.34 -15.92 -7.15
N LYS A 49 -3.43 -15.85 -5.82
CA LYS A 49 -4.69 -16.02 -5.11
C LYS A 49 -5.68 -14.90 -5.41
N LEU A 50 -5.20 -13.68 -5.53
CA LEU A 50 -6.04 -12.53 -5.88
C LEU A 50 -6.65 -12.71 -7.27
N GLU A 51 -5.87 -13.17 -8.24
CA GLU A 51 -6.33 -13.45 -9.58
C GLU A 51 -7.43 -14.51 -9.59
N GLU A 52 -7.25 -15.60 -8.83
CA GLU A 52 -8.26 -16.65 -8.71
C GLU A 52 -9.57 -16.12 -8.13
N LYS A 53 -9.49 -15.33 -7.07
CA LYS A 53 -10.67 -14.84 -6.35
C LYS A 53 -11.43 -13.75 -7.08
N THR A 54 -10.74 -12.91 -7.84
CA THR A 54 -11.37 -11.78 -8.53
C THR A 54 -11.69 -12.07 -9.99
N GLU A 55 -11.20 -13.20 -10.52
CA GLU A 55 -11.34 -13.55 -11.93
C GLU A 55 -10.83 -12.46 -12.88
N THR A 56 -9.89 -11.66 -12.40
CA THR A 56 -9.28 -10.56 -13.12
C THR A 56 -7.77 -10.77 -13.12
N SER A 57 -7.08 -10.28 -14.13
CA SER A 57 -5.62 -10.33 -14.18
C SER A 57 -5.05 -9.84 -12.84
N ALA A 58 -4.04 -10.54 -12.31
CA ALA A 58 -3.45 -10.23 -11.00
C ALA A 58 -3.02 -8.77 -10.91
N LEU A 59 -2.35 -8.26 -11.93
CA LEU A 59 -1.85 -6.89 -11.94
C LEU A 59 -2.98 -5.86 -11.94
N LYS A 60 -4.02 -6.08 -12.73
CA LYS A 60 -5.19 -5.19 -12.77
C LYS A 60 -5.95 -5.21 -11.45
N ALA A 61 -6.13 -6.39 -10.86
CA ALA A 61 -6.80 -6.52 -9.57
C ALA A 61 -6.01 -5.82 -8.47
N PHE A 62 -4.69 -5.97 -8.49
CA PHE A 62 -3.79 -5.30 -7.54
C PHE A 62 -3.87 -3.78 -7.66
N GLU A 63 -3.77 -3.25 -8.87
CA GLU A 63 -3.87 -1.82 -9.11
C GLU A 63 -5.22 -1.26 -8.64
N LYS A 64 -6.30 -1.96 -8.92
CA LYS A 64 -7.63 -1.56 -8.48
C LYS A 64 -7.75 -1.57 -6.95
N ALA A 65 -7.19 -2.59 -6.30
CA ALA A 65 -7.19 -2.66 -4.84
C ALA A 65 -6.44 -1.47 -4.23
N ILE A 66 -5.29 -1.12 -4.76
CA ILE A 66 -4.51 0.04 -4.30
C ILE A 66 -5.30 1.34 -4.52
N ASP A 67 -5.88 1.54 -5.70
CA ASP A 67 -6.67 2.74 -5.99
C ASP A 67 -7.88 2.87 -5.07
N ASN A 68 -8.52 1.75 -4.73
CA ASN A 68 -9.67 1.76 -3.82
C ASN A 68 -9.29 2.20 -2.40
N VAL A 69 -8.07 1.94 -1.97
CA VAL A 69 -7.58 2.27 -0.63
C VAL A 69 -6.84 3.61 -0.60
N ARG A 70 -6.35 4.08 -1.73
CA ARG A 70 -5.56 5.30 -1.83
C ARG A 70 -6.35 6.50 -1.29
N PRO A 71 -5.84 7.20 -0.25
CA PRO A 71 -6.53 8.38 0.26
C PRO A 71 -6.34 9.56 -0.70
N LEU A 72 -7.40 10.34 -0.86
CA LEU A 72 -7.37 11.56 -1.66
C LEU A 72 -7.15 12.80 -0.79
N VAL A 73 -7.48 12.69 0.50
CA VAL A 73 -7.42 13.78 1.46
C VAL A 73 -6.87 13.24 2.77
N GLU A 74 -6.05 14.03 3.45
CA GLU A 74 -5.65 13.73 4.83
C GLU A 74 -5.88 14.97 5.69
N VAL A 75 -5.94 14.77 7.01
CA VAL A 75 -6.19 15.84 7.96
C VAL A 75 -4.88 16.21 8.64
N LYS A 76 -4.54 17.50 8.62
CA LYS A 76 -3.39 18.02 9.36
C LYS A 76 -3.85 18.99 10.42
N SER A 77 -3.22 18.90 11.60
CA SER A 77 -3.47 19.83 12.69
C SER A 77 -2.83 21.18 12.37
N ARG A 78 -3.62 22.25 12.55
CA ARG A 78 -3.13 23.62 12.38
C ARG A 78 -3.48 24.43 13.60
N ARG A 79 -2.50 25.13 14.14
CA ARG A 79 -2.68 25.96 15.32
C ARG A 79 -2.92 27.40 14.91
N VAL A 80 -4.07 27.95 15.27
CA VAL A 80 -4.42 29.35 15.00
C VAL A 80 -5.03 29.94 16.26
N GLY A 81 -4.46 31.03 16.78
CA GLY A 81 -5.00 31.74 17.92
C GLY A 81 -5.14 30.92 19.20
N GLY A 82 -4.25 29.96 19.44
CA GLY A 82 -4.29 29.10 20.62
C GLY A 82 -5.19 27.89 20.53
N ALA A 83 -6.00 27.78 19.46
CA ALA A 83 -6.85 26.60 19.21
C ALA A 83 -6.20 25.73 18.12
N THR A 84 -6.40 24.43 18.24
CA THR A 84 -5.93 23.47 17.24
C THR A 84 -7.09 23.07 16.33
N TYR A 85 -6.94 23.31 15.03
CA TYR A 85 -7.93 22.94 14.03
C TYR A 85 -7.37 21.84 13.14
N GLN A 86 -8.26 20.97 12.69
CA GLN A 86 -7.93 19.95 11.72
C GLN A 86 -8.33 20.42 10.33
N VAL A 87 -7.35 20.56 9.44
CA VAL A 87 -7.56 21.08 8.10
C VAL A 87 -7.40 19.94 7.09
N PRO A 88 -8.41 19.68 6.26
CA PRO A 88 -8.24 18.69 5.19
C PRO A 88 -7.27 19.21 4.13
N ILE A 89 -6.33 18.37 3.73
CA ILE A 89 -5.32 18.69 2.74
C ILE A 89 -5.35 17.60 1.67
N GLU A 90 -5.34 18.02 0.42
CA GLU A 90 -5.27 17.10 -0.70
C GLU A 90 -3.96 16.30 -0.66
N VAL A 91 -4.06 14.98 -0.86
CA VAL A 91 -2.89 14.08 -0.88
C VAL A 91 -2.51 13.82 -2.33
N ASP A 92 -1.22 14.03 -2.67
CA ASP A 92 -0.76 13.73 -4.01
C ASP A 92 -0.76 12.22 -4.27
N GLU A 93 -0.69 11.84 -5.54
CA GLU A 93 -0.81 10.45 -5.95
C GLU A 93 0.30 9.56 -5.38
N VAL A 94 1.54 10.05 -5.35
CA VAL A 94 2.69 9.28 -4.86
C VAL A 94 2.53 8.98 -3.38
N ARG A 95 2.21 10.02 -2.58
CA ARG A 95 1.99 9.84 -1.15
C ARG A 95 0.77 8.97 -0.87
N GLY A 96 -0.31 9.16 -1.62
CA GLY A 96 -1.53 8.37 -1.48
C GLY A 96 -1.28 6.89 -1.69
N LYS A 97 -0.56 6.54 -2.74
CA LYS A 97 -0.19 5.14 -3.02
C LYS A 97 0.70 4.58 -1.91
N ALA A 98 1.68 5.34 -1.43
CA ALA A 98 2.55 4.89 -0.33
C ALA A 98 1.75 4.59 0.94
N LEU A 99 0.80 5.45 1.28
CA LEU A 99 -0.09 5.23 2.42
C LEU A 99 -0.96 3.98 2.24
N ALA A 100 -1.50 3.79 1.03
CA ALA A 100 -2.30 2.60 0.72
C ALA A 100 -1.50 1.31 0.93
N LEU A 101 -0.27 1.26 0.42
CA LEU A 101 0.61 0.10 0.59
C LEU A 101 0.85 -0.21 2.07
N ARG A 102 1.15 0.81 2.87
CA ARG A 102 1.39 0.65 4.31
C ARG A 102 0.16 0.14 5.04
N TRP A 103 -0.99 0.70 4.75
CA TRP A 103 -2.24 0.30 5.41
C TRP A 103 -2.59 -1.14 5.08
N ILE A 104 -2.45 -1.54 3.82
CA ILE A 104 -2.72 -2.91 3.39
C ILE A 104 -1.78 -3.89 4.10
N ILE A 105 -0.50 -3.60 4.15
CA ILE A 105 0.49 -4.47 4.80
C ILE A 105 0.22 -4.58 6.30
N THR A 106 0.00 -3.45 6.97
CA THR A 106 -0.27 -3.42 8.40
C THR A 106 -1.53 -4.20 8.76
N ASN A 107 -2.60 -4.00 8.01
CA ASN A 107 -3.86 -4.68 8.26
C ASN A 107 -3.81 -6.16 7.88
N ALA A 108 -3.06 -6.51 6.82
CA ALA A 108 -2.85 -7.90 6.46
C ALA A 108 -2.17 -8.68 7.60
N ARG A 109 -1.17 -8.08 8.22
CA ARG A 109 -0.44 -8.71 9.34
C ARG A 109 -1.33 -9.02 10.54
N LYS A 110 -2.43 -8.32 10.68
CA LYS A 110 -3.40 -8.51 11.79
C LYS A 110 -4.47 -9.56 11.48
N ARG A 111 -4.51 -10.08 10.28
CA ARG A 111 -5.52 -11.08 9.89
C ARG A 111 -5.23 -12.44 10.47
N SER A 112 -6.23 -13.30 10.48
CA SER A 112 -6.18 -14.61 11.13
C SER A 112 -5.76 -15.78 10.21
N GLU A 113 -5.56 -15.53 8.93
CA GLU A 113 -5.12 -16.59 8.02
C GLU A 113 -3.74 -17.14 8.44
N LYS A 114 -3.43 -18.36 8.03
CA LYS A 114 -2.24 -19.08 8.53
C LYS A 114 -0.92 -18.51 8.05
N THR A 115 -0.84 -18.00 6.84
CA THR A 115 0.42 -17.49 6.27
C THR A 115 0.27 -16.03 5.85
N MET A 116 1.39 -15.32 5.78
CA MET A 116 1.36 -13.92 5.33
C MET A 116 0.86 -13.82 3.88
N ALA A 117 1.18 -14.79 3.03
CA ALA A 117 0.69 -14.80 1.65
C ALA A 117 -0.84 -14.86 1.60
N LEU A 118 -1.45 -15.71 2.42
CA LEU A 118 -2.92 -15.81 2.49
C LEU A 118 -3.55 -14.59 3.14
N LYS A 119 -2.91 -14.03 4.17
CA LYS A 119 -3.34 -12.77 4.81
C LYS A 119 -3.36 -11.63 3.79
N LEU A 120 -2.29 -11.49 3.04
CA LEU A 120 -2.18 -10.45 2.02
C LEU A 120 -3.20 -10.64 0.90
N ALA A 121 -3.37 -11.87 0.42
CA ALA A 121 -4.36 -12.18 -0.60
C ALA A 121 -5.78 -11.83 -0.14
N GLY A 122 -6.11 -12.16 1.11
CA GLY A 122 -7.41 -11.82 1.70
C GLY A 122 -7.62 -10.32 1.80
N GLU A 123 -6.61 -9.59 2.27
CA GLU A 123 -6.69 -8.13 2.39
C GLU A 123 -6.83 -7.46 1.02
N LEU A 124 -6.03 -7.88 0.04
CA LEU A 124 -6.13 -7.34 -1.32
C LEU A 124 -7.49 -7.63 -1.96
N THR A 125 -8.04 -8.82 -1.73
CA THR A 125 -9.36 -9.19 -2.23
C THR A 125 -10.43 -8.29 -1.62
N ASP A 126 -10.37 -8.06 -0.31
CA ASP A 126 -11.30 -7.16 0.38
C ASP A 126 -11.17 -5.72 -0.17
N CYS A 127 -9.95 -5.25 -0.38
CA CYS A 127 -9.72 -3.92 -0.95
C CYS A 127 -10.28 -3.81 -2.37
N PHE A 128 -10.11 -4.86 -3.17
CA PHE A 128 -10.67 -4.91 -4.52
C PHE A 128 -12.20 -4.77 -4.48
N ASN A 129 -12.84 -5.36 -3.49
CA ASN A 129 -14.29 -5.32 -3.31
C ASN A 129 -14.78 -4.13 -2.48
N LYS A 130 -13.89 -3.19 -2.16
CA LYS A 130 -14.18 -2.00 -1.34
C LYS A 130 -14.73 -2.36 0.04
N THR A 131 -14.10 -3.36 0.67
CA THR A 131 -14.41 -3.79 2.02
C THR A 131 -13.12 -3.97 2.81
N GLY A 132 -13.23 -4.33 4.10
CA GLY A 132 -12.10 -4.66 4.93
C GLY A 132 -11.48 -3.47 5.65
N ALA A 133 -10.47 -3.77 6.48
CA ALA A 133 -9.86 -2.80 7.38
C ALA A 133 -9.15 -1.65 6.65
N SER A 134 -8.45 -1.94 5.57
CA SER A 134 -7.72 -0.92 4.81
C SER A 134 -8.67 0.07 4.14
N TYR A 135 -9.74 -0.44 3.54
CA TYR A 135 -10.77 0.43 2.94
C TYR A 135 -11.47 1.27 4.00
N LYS A 136 -11.76 0.69 5.15
CA LYS A 136 -12.33 1.42 6.27
C LYS A 136 -11.40 2.53 6.74
N LYS A 137 -10.10 2.28 6.78
CA LYS A 137 -9.09 3.28 7.14
C LYS A 137 -9.14 4.48 6.18
N ARG A 138 -9.28 4.22 4.87
CA ARG A 138 -9.46 5.27 3.88
C ARG A 138 -10.70 6.10 4.15
N GLU A 139 -11.83 5.42 4.40
CA GLU A 139 -13.11 6.10 4.67
C GLU A 139 -13.03 6.95 5.94
N ASP A 140 -12.41 6.44 7.00
CA ASP A 140 -12.24 7.18 8.24
C ASP A 140 -11.35 8.42 8.05
N THR A 141 -10.34 8.32 7.20
CA THR A 141 -9.46 9.44 6.88
C THR A 141 -10.19 10.54 6.11
N HIS A 142 -11.18 10.19 5.31
CA HIS A 142 -11.95 11.15 4.50
C HIS A 142 -13.08 11.86 5.25
N LYS A 143 -13.33 11.49 6.48
CA LYS A 143 -14.36 12.14 7.30
C LYS A 143 -13.94 13.51 7.83
#